data_521976626e0efade716d083d6df28597
#
_entry.id   521976626e0efade716d083d6df28597
#
_cell.length_a   1.000
_cell.length_b   1.000
_cell.length_c   1.000
_cell.angle_alpha   90.00
_cell.angle_beta   90.00
_cell.angle_gamma   90.00
#
_symmetry.space_group_name_H-M   'P 1'
#
loop_
_entity.id
_entity.type
_entity.pdbx_description
1 polymer ?
#
loop_
_entity_poly.entity_id
_entity_poly.type
_entity_poly.pdbx_seq_one_letter_code
_entity_poly.pdbx_strand_id
1 'polypeptide(L)'
;MLTNPWPTNVTPFTMNFRRVSQADPSLTLDWQTRFGGKQHEARDHEAPKCQNRFVADALNPMVEISPANIVKRRTAAWRGMTAEIVQATRRERIEYRFQAPLHLLAVYEQGVRHDGESFVEGLPRSSLHDLRKKFTFVPAGHDYHEWQEPRILGRFTYFYFDPAIIPVHPETTFTAFVPRLHFEDAALWDTTLKLTALIESAETNNRPYMEALGVVLMHELARVSPGTLHVQVPVRGGLAAWQQRAVTAHIEEHLAEQISVATLAQLVRLSPYYFCRAFKQSFGIPPHRYHTHRRIERAKALLAEPAPSVTDIGLTVGFNETSSFTAAFRKATGFTPTGYHRSFG
;
A
#
# COMPACT_ATOMS: atom_id res chain seq x y z
N MET A 1 -27.02 -54.44 -12.51
CA MET A 1 -25.74 -55.14 -12.23
C MET A 1 -24.62 -54.27 -12.80
N LEU A 2 -23.96 -53.51 -11.96
CA LEU A 2 -22.60 -53.02 -12.20
C LEU A 2 -22.06 -52.56 -10.84
N THR A 3 -21.03 -53.19 -10.42
CA THR A 3 -20.41 -53.27 -9.11
C THR A 3 -19.55 -52.03 -8.82
N ASN A 4 -19.66 -51.50 -7.61
CA ASN A 4 -18.87 -50.43 -7.05
C ASN A 4 -17.62 -51.03 -6.37
N PRO A 5 -16.41 -50.53 -6.62
CA PRO A 5 -15.21 -50.91 -5.87
C PRO A 5 -14.56 -49.76 -5.14
N TRP A 6 -14.96 -49.45 -3.89
CA TRP A 6 -14.13 -48.71 -2.95
C TRP A 6 -14.10 -49.45 -1.63
N PRO A 7 -12.94 -49.75 -1.03
CA PRO A 7 -12.83 -50.43 0.25
C PRO A 7 -13.02 -49.44 1.42
N THR A 8 -13.96 -49.76 2.27
CA THR A 8 -14.14 -49.20 3.60
C THR A 8 -13.13 -49.83 4.53
N ASN A 9 -12.11 -49.08 4.99
CA ASN A 9 -11.38 -49.33 6.24
C ASN A 9 -10.70 -48.04 6.70
N VAL A 10 -11.34 -47.33 7.64
CA VAL A 10 -10.71 -46.26 8.43
C VAL A 10 -10.82 -46.69 9.88
N THR A 11 -9.71 -47.15 10.43
CA THR A 11 -9.54 -47.37 11.88
C THR A 11 -9.38 -46.04 12.57
N PRO A 12 -10.03 -45.79 13.72
CA PRO A 12 -9.86 -44.56 14.48
C PRO A 12 -8.53 -44.55 15.23
N PHE A 13 -7.75 -43.51 14.99
CA PHE A 13 -6.49 -43.24 15.70
C PHE A 13 -6.83 -42.60 17.05
N THR A 14 -6.78 -43.38 18.10
CA THR A 14 -6.92 -42.91 19.51
C THR A 14 -5.56 -42.35 19.97
N MET A 15 -5.45 -41.04 20.12
CA MET A 15 -4.32 -40.40 20.78
C MET A 15 -4.46 -40.54 22.32
N ASN A 16 -3.59 -41.34 22.89
CA ASN A 16 -3.42 -41.49 24.34
C ASN A 16 -2.65 -40.28 24.90
N PHE A 17 -3.32 -39.37 25.62
CA PHE A 17 -2.67 -38.36 26.43
C PHE A 17 -2.10 -39.00 27.71
N ARG A 18 -0.79 -39.28 27.73
CA ARG A 18 -0.07 -39.54 28.98
C ARG A 18 0.21 -38.19 29.65
N ARG A 19 -0.32 -38.01 30.84
CA ARG A 19 0.07 -37.02 31.84
C ARG A 19 1.58 -37.12 32.09
N VAL A 20 2.33 -36.05 31.83
CA VAL A 20 3.69 -35.88 32.34
C VAL A 20 3.57 -35.01 33.61
N SER A 21 3.83 -35.66 34.73
CA SER A 21 3.94 -35.07 36.06
C SER A 21 5.34 -34.48 36.23
N GLN A 22 5.37 -33.31 36.86
CA GLN A 22 6.47 -32.71 37.64
C GLN A 22 7.89 -32.81 37.06
N ALA A 23 8.40 -31.68 36.56
CA ALA A 23 9.83 -31.45 36.34
C ALA A 23 10.41 -30.59 37.46
N ASP A 24 11.51 -31.04 37.98
CA ASP A 24 12.40 -30.58 39.05
C ASP A 24 12.99 -29.17 38.76
N PRO A 25 13.04 -28.24 39.72
CA PRO A 25 13.55 -26.86 39.53
C PRO A 25 15.05 -26.73 39.85
N SER A 26 15.92 -27.53 39.29
CA SER A 26 17.37 -27.44 39.56
C SER A 26 18.27 -27.60 38.32
N LEU A 27 18.00 -26.87 37.23
CA LEU A 27 18.95 -26.72 36.10
C LEU A 27 18.94 -25.27 35.62
N THR A 28 19.49 -24.38 36.44
CA THR A 28 20.03 -23.10 35.96
C THR A 28 21.38 -23.36 35.32
N LEU A 29 21.44 -23.40 34.00
CA LEU A 29 22.68 -23.42 33.25
C LEU A 29 23.24 -22.00 33.11
N ASP A 30 24.37 -21.83 33.82
CA ASP A 30 25.24 -20.68 33.85
C ASP A 30 25.87 -20.40 32.45
N TRP A 31 25.51 -19.27 31.81
CA TRP A 31 26.02 -18.82 30.53
C TRP A 31 27.15 -17.78 30.65
N GLN A 32 27.74 -17.58 31.82
CA GLN A 32 28.71 -16.50 32.06
C GLN A 32 30.20 -16.86 32.02
N THR A 33 30.61 -18.04 31.59
CA THR A 33 32.05 -18.35 31.51
C THR A 33 32.42 -19.01 30.20
N ARG A 34 32.57 -18.20 29.12
CA ARG A 34 33.55 -18.41 28.05
C ARG A 34 33.37 -17.34 26.96
N PHE A 35 34.05 -16.21 27.12
CA PHE A 35 34.69 -15.40 26.08
C PHE A 35 35.09 -14.05 26.69
N GLY A 36 36.26 -14.02 27.30
CA GLY A 36 36.96 -12.77 27.66
C GLY A 36 37.49 -12.13 26.36
N GLY A 37 37.23 -10.82 26.22
CA GLY A 37 37.91 -10.08 25.18
C GLY A 37 37.27 -8.71 24.86
N LYS A 38 37.82 -7.68 25.53
CA LYS A 38 37.86 -6.27 25.11
C LYS A 38 36.54 -5.50 25.08
N GLN A 39 36.39 -4.66 26.09
CA GLN A 39 35.54 -3.47 26.11
C GLN A 39 35.93 -2.56 24.94
N HIS A 40 35.02 -2.40 23.98
CA HIS A 40 34.97 -1.24 23.11
C HIS A 40 33.72 -0.46 23.50
N GLU A 41 33.94 0.78 23.89
CA GLU A 41 32.88 1.77 24.09
C GLU A 41 32.00 1.83 22.84
N ALA A 42 30.79 1.30 22.96
CA ALA A 42 29.74 1.51 21.96
C ALA A 42 29.12 2.88 22.20
N ARG A 43 29.43 3.84 21.34
CA ARG A 43 28.67 5.07 21.18
C ARG A 43 27.21 4.68 20.86
N ASP A 44 26.31 5.20 21.67
CA ASP A 44 24.88 5.15 21.43
C ASP A 44 24.56 5.78 20.05
N HIS A 45 24.41 4.93 19.05
CA HIS A 45 23.69 5.30 17.85
C HIS A 45 22.21 5.03 18.15
N GLU A 46 21.47 6.08 18.50
CA GLU A 46 20.02 6.08 18.48
C GLU A 46 19.54 5.53 17.12
N ALA A 47 18.92 4.35 17.17
CA ALA A 47 18.18 3.82 16.04
C ALA A 47 17.07 4.82 15.68
N PRO A 48 16.84 5.09 14.38
CA PRO A 48 15.82 6.06 13.98
C PRO A 48 14.47 5.62 14.51
N LYS A 49 13.83 6.47 15.33
CA LYS A 49 12.45 6.34 15.82
C LYS A 49 11.47 6.41 14.64
N CYS A 50 11.36 5.30 13.91
CA CYS A 50 10.33 5.09 12.89
C CYS A 50 9.05 4.49 13.48
N GLN A 51 8.75 4.83 14.75
CA GLN A 51 7.56 4.36 15.44
C GLN A 51 6.85 5.58 16.02
N ASN A 52 5.87 6.12 15.30
CA ASN A 52 4.68 6.77 15.86
C ASN A 52 3.97 7.75 14.93
N ARG A 53 4.33 7.84 13.65
CA ARG A 53 3.56 8.71 12.74
C ARG A 53 2.18 8.13 12.39
N PHE A 54 2.06 6.79 12.35
CA PHE A 54 0.83 6.10 11.99
C PHE A 54 -0.27 6.13 13.07
N VAL A 55 0.07 6.28 14.35
CA VAL A 55 -0.92 6.24 15.45
C VAL A 55 -1.66 7.57 15.61
N ALA A 56 -1.03 8.69 15.28
CA ALA A 56 -1.66 10.02 15.39
C ALA A 56 -2.56 10.36 14.20
N ASP A 57 -2.19 9.93 12.97
CA ASP A 57 -3.02 10.15 11.77
C ASP A 57 -4.15 9.12 11.63
N ALA A 58 -4.09 7.99 12.35
CA ALA A 58 -5.07 6.90 12.29
C ALA A 58 -6.45 7.25 12.92
N LEU A 59 -6.59 8.40 13.53
CA LEU A 59 -7.85 8.84 14.15
C LEU A 59 -8.70 9.73 13.22
N ASN A 60 -8.18 10.17 12.08
CA ASN A 60 -8.96 10.91 11.11
C ASN A 60 -9.68 9.96 10.16
N PRO A 61 -10.97 10.17 9.89
CA PRO A 61 -11.73 9.37 8.93
C PRO A 61 -11.06 9.45 7.55
N MET A 62 -10.74 8.29 6.97
CA MET A 62 -10.04 8.22 5.69
C MET A 62 -11.01 8.24 4.51
N VAL A 63 -12.21 7.62 4.65
CA VAL A 63 -13.31 7.83 3.71
C VAL A 63 -14.03 9.11 4.09
N GLU A 64 -13.95 10.09 3.20
CA GLU A 64 -14.74 11.33 3.31
C GLU A 64 -16.20 11.02 3.05
N ILE A 65 -17.09 11.46 3.96
CA ILE A 65 -18.54 11.24 3.86
C ILE A 65 -19.24 12.59 3.93
N SER A 66 -20.08 12.86 2.95
CA SER A 66 -20.88 14.09 2.87
C SER A 66 -22.37 13.77 2.70
N PRO A 67 -23.25 14.35 3.52
CA PRO A 67 -22.96 15.17 4.69
C PRO A 67 -22.47 14.34 5.91
N ALA A 68 -21.50 14.86 6.67
CA ALA A 68 -20.87 14.12 7.77
C ALA A 68 -21.77 13.94 9.01
N ASN A 69 -22.76 14.82 9.20
CA ASN A 69 -23.64 14.82 10.36
C ASN A 69 -24.75 13.74 10.33
N ILE A 70 -24.86 12.99 9.26
CA ILE A 70 -25.85 11.91 9.12
C ILE A 70 -25.26 10.51 9.33
N VAL A 71 -24.03 10.42 9.81
CA VAL A 71 -23.36 9.14 10.11
C VAL A 71 -22.80 9.14 11.53
N LYS A 72 -22.83 7.97 12.16
CA LYS A 72 -22.04 7.66 13.37
C LYS A 72 -20.85 6.83 12.96
N ARG A 73 -19.67 7.09 13.57
CA ARG A 73 -18.43 6.39 13.29
C ARG A 73 -17.85 5.80 14.56
N ARG A 74 -17.24 4.62 14.44
CA ARG A 74 -16.41 4.00 15.47
C ARG A 74 -15.13 3.49 14.81
N THR A 75 -13.98 3.94 15.29
CA THR A 75 -12.68 3.60 14.71
C THR A 75 -11.87 2.76 15.68
N ALA A 76 -11.16 1.77 15.16
CA ALA A 76 -10.17 0.98 15.86
C ALA A 76 -8.91 0.84 15.00
N ALA A 77 -7.74 0.88 15.65
CA ALA A 77 -6.45 0.73 14.98
C ALA A 77 -5.59 -0.31 15.70
N TRP A 78 -4.94 -1.15 14.93
CA TRP A 78 -3.94 -2.11 15.39
C TRP A 78 -2.82 -2.21 14.37
N ARG A 79 -1.81 -3.02 14.64
CA ARG A 79 -0.59 -3.06 13.84
C ARG A 79 -0.89 -3.15 12.33
N GLY A 80 -0.62 -2.04 11.62
CA GLY A 80 -0.71 -1.94 10.16
C GLY A 80 -2.11 -1.96 9.55
N MET A 81 -3.12 -1.86 10.40
CA MET A 81 -4.51 -1.85 9.97
C MET A 81 -5.31 -0.85 10.79
N THR A 82 -6.24 -0.19 10.14
CA THR A 82 -7.28 0.62 10.79
C THR A 82 -8.62 0.16 10.26
N ALA A 83 -9.62 0.10 11.13
CA ALA A 83 -11.00 -0.16 10.71
C ALA A 83 -11.93 0.93 11.21
N GLU A 84 -12.94 1.24 10.42
CA GLU A 84 -13.94 2.24 10.71
C GLU A 84 -15.34 1.68 10.43
N ILE A 85 -16.16 1.57 11.49
CA ILE A 85 -17.57 1.19 11.37
C ILE A 85 -18.37 2.47 11.18
N VAL A 86 -19.13 2.55 10.11
CA VAL A 86 -19.98 3.69 9.74
C VAL A 86 -21.44 3.25 9.72
N GLN A 87 -22.27 3.93 10.50
CA GLN A 87 -23.70 3.71 10.56
C GLN A 87 -24.44 4.97 10.13
N ALA A 88 -25.19 4.89 9.04
CA ALA A 88 -26.06 5.99 8.63
C ALA A 88 -27.20 6.19 9.66
N THR A 89 -27.53 7.43 9.98
CA THR A 89 -28.59 7.81 10.91
C THR A 89 -29.82 8.39 10.22
N ARG A 90 -29.68 8.77 8.95
CA ARG A 90 -30.74 9.31 8.10
C ARG A 90 -30.70 8.71 6.71
N ARG A 91 -31.83 8.78 6.00
CA ARG A 91 -31.96 8.29 4.60
C ARG A 91 -31.82 9.43 3.59
N GLU A 92 -30.91 10.35 3.85
CA GLU A 92 -30.59 11.44 2.93
C GLU A 92 -29.55 10.94 1.90
N ARG A 93 -29.46 11.62 0.77
CA ARG A 93 -28.38 11.37 -0.19
C ARG A 93 -27.04 11.53 0.49
N ILE A 94 -26.15 10.57 0.27
CA ILE A 94 -24.85 10.51 0.90
C ILE A 94 -23.77 10.22 -0.16
N GLU A 95 -22.63 10.87 -0.03
CA GLU A 95 -21.48 10.70 -0.91
C GLU A 95 -20.29 10.24 -0.11
N TYR A 96 -19.52 9.33 -0.70
CA TYR A 96 -18.31 8.75 -0.14
C TYR A 96 -17.15 8.98 -1.11
N ARG A 97 -16.01 9.42 -0.59
CA ARG A 97 -14.78 9.61 -1.38
C ARG A 97 -13.59 9.05 -0.63
N PHE A 98 -12.70 8.41 -1.36
CA PHE A 98 -11.46 7.90 -0.81
C PHE A 98 -10.35 8.00 -1.83
N GLN A 99 -9.23 8.58 -1.40
CA GLN A 99 -7.97 8.57 -2.12
C GLN A 99 -6.84 8.65 -1.09
N ALA A 100 -6.13 7.56 -0.87
CA ALA A 100 -5.05 7.48 0.10
C ALA A 100 -3.96 6.49 -0.34
N PRO A 101 -2.73 6.58 0.20
CA PRO A 101 -1.67 5.60 -0.05
C PRO A 101 -1.88 4.28 0.70
N LEU A 102 -3.13 3.94 1.00
CA LEU A 102 -3.57 2.74 1.70
C LEU A 102 -4.51 1.95 0.81
N HIS A 103 -4.55 0.63 0.99
CA HIS A 103 -5.63 -0.17 0.44
C HIS A 103 -6.89 0.00 1.27
N LEU A 104 -8.05 0.04 0.62
CA LEU A 104 -9.36 0.06 1.26
C LEU A 104 -10.14 -1.20 0.89
N LEU A 105 -10.66 -1.90 1.91
CA LEU A 105 -11.72 -2.88 1.76
C LEU A 105 -13.00 -2.32 2.38
N ALA A 106 -13.98 -1.98 1.57
CA ALA A 106 -15.31 -1.58 2.01
C ALA A 106 -16.21 -2.82 2.11
N VAL A 107 -16.84 -2.99 3.25
CA VAL A 107 -17.75 -4.10 3.59
C VAL A 107 -19.15 -3.53 3.77
N TYR A 108 -20.09 -3.98 2.97
CA TYR A 108 -21.47 -3.54 3.04
C TYR A 108 -22.31 -4.52 3.86
N GLU A 109 -22.42 -4.29 5.16
CA GLU A 109 -23.23 -5.14 6.04
C GLU A 109 -24.73 -4.91 5.79
N GLN A 110 -25.12 -3.66 5.66
CA GLN A 110 -26.46 -3.23 5.30
C GLN A 110 -26.37 -2.10 4.28
N GLY A 111 -26.99 -2.27 3.15
CA GLY A 111 -26.97 -1.24 2.10
C GLY A 111 -27.92 -1.61 0.98
N VAL A 112 -29.08 -0.96 0.92
CA VAL A 112 -30.01 -1.00 -0.21
C VAL A 112 -30.32 0.45 -0.57
N ARG A 113 -30.13 0.79 -1.84
CA ARG A 113 -30.34 2.14 -2.35
C ARG A 113 -31.46 2.18 -3.39
N HIS A 114 -32.20 3.29 -3.44
CA HIS A 114 -33.16 3.58 -4.51
C HIS A 114 -32.43 3.94 -5.79
N ASP A 115 -31.39 4.79 -5.64
CA ASP A 115 -30.52 5.23 -6.71
C ASP A 115 -29.11 5.41 -6.17
N GLY A 116 -28.13 5.39 -7.06
CA GLY A 116 -26.74 5.57 -6.67
C GLY A 116 -25.76 4.92 -7.64
N GLU A 117 -24.53 5.35 -7.54
CA GLU A 117 -23.45 4.89 -8.39
C GLU A 117 -22.18 4.69 -7.56
N SER A 118 -21.49 3.63 -7.83
CA SER A 118 -20.17 3.36 -7.24
C SER A 118 -19.12 3.30 -8.34
N PHE A 119 -18.00 3.91 -8.09
CA PHE A 119 -16.87 4.01 -9.00
C PHE A 119 -15.57 3.70 -8.27
N VAL A 120 -14.74 2.87 -8.89
CA VAL A 120 -13.34 2.66 -8.52
C VAL A 120 -12.51 2.86 -9.78
N GLU A 121 -11.41 3.61 -9.69
CA GLU A 121 -10.50 3.84 -10.82
C GLU A 121 -10.06 2.52 -11.45
N GLY A 122 -10.18 2.43 -12.78
CA GLY A 122 -9.87 1.23 -13.55
C GLY A 122 -11.02 0.25 -13.75
N LEU A 123 -12.19 0.51 -13.16
CA LEU A 123 -13.40 -0.32 -13.33
C LEU A 123 -14.57 0.47 -13.96
N PRO A 124 -15.51 -0.20 -14.63
CA PRO A 124 -16.75 0.43 -15.05
C PRO A 124 -17.59 0.83 -13.82
N ARG A 125 -18.36 1.90 -13.96
CA ARG A 125 -19.30 2.37 -12.93
C ARG A 125 -20.39 1.33 -12.69
N SER A 126 -20.85 1.23 -11.45
CA SER A 126 -21.89 0.29 -11.05
C SER A 126 -23.06 0.99 -10.39
N SER A 127 -24.27 0.72 -10.86
CA SER A 127 -25.53 1.17 -10.27
C SER A 127 -26.26 0.08 -9.48
N LEU A 128 -25.53 -0.92 -8.95
CA LEU A 128 -26.14 -2.01 -8.17
C LEU A 128 -26.93 -1.45 -6.98
N HIS A 129 -28.19 -1.87 -6.82
CA HIS A 129 -29.08 -1.36 -5.79
C HIS A 129 -28.95 -2.10 -4.45
N ASP A 130 -28.73 -3.40 -4.48
CA ASP A 130 -28.55 -4.22 -3.27
C ASP A 130 -27.06 -4.48 -3.02
N LEU A 131 -26.52 -3.79 -2.03
CA LEU A 131 -25.12 -3.88 -1.65
C LEU A 131 -24.87 -4.84 -0.49
N ARG A 132 -25.92 -5.44 0.10
CA ARG A 132 -25.77 -6.33 1.25
C ARG A 132 -24.82 -7.49 0.97
N LYS A 133 -23.94 -7.78 1.91
CA LYS A 133 -22.91 -8.82 1.84
C LYS A 133 -21.91 -8.65 0.67
N LYS A 134 -21.81 -7.45 0.13
CA LYS A 134 -20.84 -7.12 -0.92
C LYS A 134 -19.57 -6.52 -0.32
N PHE A 135 -18.52 -6.61 -1.10
CA PHE A 135 -17.23 -5.98 -0.85
C PHE A 135 -16.86 -5.09 -2.02
N THR A 136 -16.20 -3.99 -1.72
CA THR A 136 -15.46 -3.21 -2.72
C THR A 136 -14.02 -3.12 -2.26
N PHE A 137 -13.09 -3.47 -3.13
CA PHE A 137 -11.66 -3.34 -2.86
C PHE A 137 -11.04 -2.27 -3.74
N VAL A 138 -10.39 -1.32 -3.10
CA VAL A 138 -9.70 -0.19 -3.71
C VAL A 138 -8.21 -0.31 -3.40
N PRO A 139 -7.34 -0.60 -4.38
CA PRO A 139 -5.90 -0.61 -4.17
C PRO A 139 -5.39 0.77 -3.76
N ALA A 140 -4.27 0.81 -3.04
CA ALA A 140 -3.63 2.06 -2.61
C ALA A 140 -3.44 3.02 -3.79
N GLY A 141 -3.86 4.27 -3.59
CA GLY A 141 -3.74 5.36 -4.55
C GLY A 141 -4.78 5.39 -5.66
N HIS A 142 -5.71 4.45 -5.71
CA HIS A 142 -6.84 4.51 -6.65
C HIS A 142 -7.94 5.41 -6.09
N ASP A 143 -8.62 6.10 -7.00
CA ASP A 143 -9.78 6.89 -6.66
C ASP A 143 -11.01 5.99 -6.45
N TYR A 144 -11.70 6.23 -5.35
CA TYR A 144 -13.01 5.66 -5.07
C TYR A 144 -14.03 6.78 -4.81
N HIS A 145 -15.16 6.67 -5.48
CA HIS A 145 -16.29 7.56 -5.30
C HIS A 145 -17.58 6.75 -5.33
N GLU A 146 -18.44 6.99 -4.36
CA GLU A 146 -19.78 6.41 -4.32
C GLU A 146 -20.78 7.49 -3.89
N TRP A 147 -21.93 7.50 -4.50
CA TRP A 147 -23.09 8.24 -3.99
C TRP A 147 -24.30 7.32 -3.97
N GLN A 148 -25.19 7.56 -3.03
CA GLN A 148 -26.42 6.77 -2.91
C GLN A 148 -27.58 7.57 -2.30
N GLU A 149 -28.80 7.21 -2.74
CA GLU A 149 -30.05 7.55 -2.09
C GLU A 149 -30.54 6.31 -1.33
N PRO A 150 -30.33 6.22 0.00
CA PRO A 150 -30.55 4.98 0.74
C PRO A 150 -32.03 4.64 0.86
N ARG A 151 -32.40 3.41 0.53
CA ARG A 151 -33.72 2.84 0.84
C ARG A 151 -33.81 2.40 2.30
N ILE A 152 -32.71 1.87 2.84
CA ILE A 152 -32.58 1.51 4.25
C ILE A 152 -31.36 2.22 4.84
N LEU A 153 -31.29 2.35 6.16
CA LEU A 153 -30.12 2.90 6.82
C LEU A 153 -28.92 1.98 6.56
N GLY A 154 -27.88 2.54 5.94
CA GLY A 154 -26.67 1.80 5.59
C GLY A 154 -25.78 1.56 6.81
N ARG A 155 -25.11 0.40 6.80
CA ARG A 155 -24.05 0.06 7.74
C ARG A 155 -22.89 -0.51 6.96
N PHE A 156 -21.70 0.09 7.14
CA PHE A 156 -20.51 -0.22 6.40
C PHE A 156 -19.34 -0.35 7.36
N THR A 157 -18.41 -1.26 7.06
CA THR A 157 -17.11 -1.31 7.73
C THR A 157 -16.02 -1.13 6.69
N TYR A 158 -15.17 -0.14 6.91
CA TYR A 158 -14.00 0.16 6.10
C TYR A 158 -12.76 -0.38 6.79
N PHE A 159 -11.98 -1.22 6.11
CA PHE A 159 -10.68 -1.69 6.57
C PHE A 159 -9.61 -1.03 5.69
N TYR A 160 -8.65 -0.38 6.32
CA TYR A 160 -7.52 0.28 5.69
C TYR A 160 -6.25 -0.50 5.99
N PHE A 161 -5.48 -0.80 4.95
CA PHE A 161 -4.26 -1.61 5.04
C PHE A 161 -3.07 -0.81 4.53
N ASP A 162 -1.99 -0.82 5.30
CA ASP A 162 -0.72 -0.33 4.81
C ASP A 162 -0.17 -1.33 3.77
N PRO A 163 0.09 -0.90 2.53
CA PRO A 163 0.71 -1.75 1.52
C PRO A 163 2.02 -2.39 1.96
N ALA A 164 2.78 -1.77 2.88
CA ALA A 164 4.05 -2.27 3.36
C ALA A 164 3.94 -3.49 4.28
N ILE A 165 2.76 -3.77 4.85
CA ILE A 165 2.56 -4.81 5.87
C ILE A 165 2.03 -6.11 5.27
N ILE A 166 1.64 -6.10 4.02
CA ILE A 166 1.13 -7.31 3.36
C ILE A 166 2.25 -8.35 3.33
N PRO A 167 2.03 -9.57 3.90
CA PRO A 167 3.04 -10.61 3.92
C PRO A 167 3.45 -11.00 2.52
N VAL A 168 4.70 -10.73 2.19
CA VAL A 168 5.32 -11.19 0.94
C VAL A 168 5.83 -12.59 1.16
N HIS A 169 5.18 -13.59 0.60
CA HIS A 169 5.77 -14.91 0.56
C HIS A 169 6.88 -14.92 -0.51
N PRO A 170 8.12 -15.33 -0.21
CA PRO A 170 9.23 -15.29 -1.17
C PRO A 170 9.01 -16.14 -2.42
N GLU A 171 8.11 -17.12 -2.38
CA GLU A 171 7.77 -17.98 -3.51
C GLU A 171 6.50 -17.53 -4.28
N THR A 172 5.75 -16.58 -3.78
CA THR A 172 4.61 -16.00 -4.50
C THR A 172 5.08 -14.78 -5.25
N THR A 173 5.20 -14.91 -6.55
CA THR A 173 5.32 -13.78 -7.47
C THR A 173 4.19 -12.82 -7.15
N PHE A 174 4.50 -11.64 -6.59
CA PHE A 174 3.51 -10.67 -6.16
C PHE A 174 2.51 -10.40 -7.26
N THR A 175 1.30 -10.75 -7.00
CA THR A 175 0.17 -10.30 -7.76
C THR A 175 -0.17 -8.90 -7.27
N ALA A 176 -0.06 -7.90 -8.15
CA ALA A 176 -0.58 -6.58 -7.85
C ALA A 176 -2.06 -6.73 -7.50
N PHE A 177 -2.48 -6.15 -6.38
CA PHE A 177 -3.90 -6.10 -6.04
C PHE A 177 -4.66 -5.36 -7.14
N VAL A 178 -5.69 -6.00 -7.69
CA VAL A 178 -6.58 -5.37 -8.67
C VAL A 178 -7.83 -4.85 -7.98
N PRO A 179 -8.34 -3.69 -8.40
CA PRO A 179 -9.59 -3.15 -7.87
C PRO A 179 -10.75 -4.12 -8.17
N ARG A 180 -11.69 -4.21 -7.23
CA ARG A 180 -12.90 -5.03 -7.39
C ARG A 180 -14.10 -4.29 -6.81
N LEU A 181 -15.20 -4.32 -7.54
CA LEU A 181 -16.43 -3.63 -7.16
C LEU A 181 -17.55 -4.65 -6.93
N HIS A 182 -18.24 -4.56 -5.80
CA HIS A 182 -19.41 -5.33 -5.42
C HIS A 182 -19.27 -6.85 -5.56
N PHE A 183 -18.11 -7.41 -5.16
CA PHE A 183 -17.90 -8.85 -5.15
C PHE A 183 -18.37 -9.51 -3.84
N GLU A 184 -18.46 -10.82 -3.82
CA GLU A 184 -18.79 -11.65 -2.66
C GLU A 184 -17.68 -12.67 -2.41
N ASP A 185 -17.41 -12.95 -1.14
CA ASP A 185 -16.57 -14.06 -0.70
C ASP A 185 -16.95 -14.44 0.74
N ALA A 186 -17.22 -15.73 0.97
CA ALA A 186 -17.71 -16.21 2.26
C ALA A 186 -16.64 -16.13 3.35
N ALA A 187 -15.37 -16.44 3.05
CA ALA A 187 -14.29 -16.40 4.04
C ALA A 187 -14.00 -14.97 4.47
N LEU A 188 -13.89 -14.02 3.51
CA LEU A 188 -13.78 -12.61 3.82
C LEU A 188 -14.95 -12.12 4.69
N TRP A 189 -16.17 -12.59 4.39
CA TRP A 189 -17.36 -12.20 5.15
C TRP A 189 -17.25 -12.63 6.61
N ASP A 190 -16.92 -13.89 6.87
CA ASP A 190 -16.80 -14.43 8.22
C ASP A 190 -15.69 -13.72 9.02
N THR A 191 -14.54 -13.46 8.38
CA THR A 191 -13.40 -12.79 9.03
C THR A 191 -13.71 -11.32 9.33
N THR A 192 -14.36 -10.61 8.40
CA THR A 192 -14.74 -9.21 8.61
C THR A 192 -15.80 -9.05 9.69
N LEU A 193 -16.80 -9.95 9.76
CA LEU A 193 -17.80 -9.93 10.84
C LEU A 193 -17.18 -10.16 12.21
N LYS A 194 -16.22 -11.09 12.34
CA LYS A 194 -15.50 -11.32 13.60
C LYS A 194 -14.73 -10.06 14.03
N LEU A 195 -14.02 -9.42 13.11
CA LEU A 195 -13.30 -8.17 13.39
C LEU A 195 -14.28 -7.05 13.81
N THR A 196 -15.38 -6.87 13.09
CA THR A 196 -16.40 -5.87 13.41
C THR A 196 -16.98 -6.10 14.81
N ALA A 197 -17.32 -7.35 15.16
CA ALA A 197 -17.81 -7.70 16.49
C ALA A 197 -16.80 -7.40 17.60
N LEU A 198 -15.51 -7.67 17.37
CA LEU A 198 -14.46 -7.34 18.35
C LEU A 198 -14.28 -5.83 18.53
N ILE A 199 -14.40 -5.04 17.45
CA ILE A 199 -14.34 -3.58 17.50
C ILE A 199 -15.53 -3.03 18.31
N GLU A 200 -16.69 -3.69 18.24
CA GLU A 200 -17.89 -3.28 18.95
C GLU A 200 -17.90 -3.67 20.44
N SER A 201 -17.30 -4.82 20.79
CA SER A 201 -17.31 -5.35 22.14
C SER A 201 -16.56 -4.49 23.17
N ALA A 202 -15.75 -3.54 22.73
CA ALA A 202 -14.93 -2.66 23.58
C ALA A 202 -14.02 -3.40 24.61
N GLU A 203 -13.84 -4.71 24.45
CA GLU A 203 -12.94 -5.50 25.30
C GLU A 203 -11.48 -5.21 24.93
N THR A 204 -10.76 -4.62 25.87
CA THR A 204 -9.36 -4.19 25.67
C THR A 204 -8.37 -5.33 25.51
N ASN A 205 -8.77 -6.58 25.79
CA ASN A 205 -7.85 -7.73 25.81
C ASN A 205 -7.77 -8.53 24.51
N ASN A 206 -8.48 -8.10 23.46
CA ASN A 206 -8.58 -8.83 22.19
C ASN A 206 -7.57 -8.39 21.12
N ARG A 207 -6.64 -7.49 21.46
CA ARG A 207 -5.70 -6.93 20.47
C ARG A 207 -4.86 -7.99 19.75
N PRO A 208 -4.25 -9.00 20.40
CA PRO A 208 -3.49 -10.04 19.69
C PRO A 208 -4.36 -10.86 18.72
N TYR A 209 -5.62 -11.11 19.11
CA TYR A 209 -6.56 -11.81 18.25
C TYR A 209 -6.99 -10.97 17.05
N MET A 210 -7.22 -9.68 17.22
CA MET A 210 -7.49 -8.75 16.12
C MET A 210 -6.31 -8.67 15.14
N GLU A 211 -5.07 -8.65 15.65
CA GLU A 211 -3.86 -8.66 14.82
C GLU A 211 -3.77 -9.96 13.99
N ALA A 212 -4.05 -11.10 14.58
CA ALA A 212 -4.07 -12.39 13.89
C ALA A 212 -5.16 -12.45 12.81
N LEU A 213 -6.39 -12.02 13.14
CA LEU A 213 -7.49 -11.92 12.17
C LEU A 213 -7.18 -10.94 11.04
N GLY A 214 -6.48 -9.85 11.33
CA GLY A 214 -6.02 -8.90 10.32
C GLY A 214 -5.07 -9.55 9.30
N VAL A 215 -4.14 -10.39 9.77
CA VAL A 215 -3.26 -11.17 8.88
C VAL A 215 -4.08 -12.15 8.04
N VAL A 216 -5.04 -12.87 8.63
CA VAL A 216 -5.95 -13.77 7.90
C VAL A 216 -6.72 -13.01 6.83
N LEU A 217 -7.31 -11.86 7.18
CA LEU A 217 -8.05 -11.02 6.24
C LEU A 217 -7.21 -10.61 5.03
N MET A 218 -5.94 -10.24 5.26
CA MET A 218 -5.04 -9.89 4.17
C MET A 218 -4.73 -11.07 3.24
N HIS A 219 -4.54 -12.27 3.79
CA HIS A 219 -4.32 -13.48 2.99
C HIS A 219 -5.57 -13.87 2.19
N GLU A 220 -6.75 -13.79 2.79
CA GLU A 220 -8.02 -14.03 2.10
C GLU A 220 -8.25 -13.01 0.98
N LEU A 221 -7.96 -11.74 1.23
CA LEU A 221 -8.04 -10.70 0.22
C LEU A 221 -7.06 -10.95 -0.94
N ALA A 222 -5.83 -11.36 -0.64
CA ALA A 222 -4.85 -11.74 -1.66
C ALA A 222 -5.32 -12.94 -2.50
N ARG A 223 -5.99 -13.90 -1.88
CA ARG A 223 -6.58 -15.07 -2.57
C ARG A 223 -7.69 -14.69 -3.55
N VAL A 224 -8.56 -13.76 -3.17
CA VAL A 224 -9.70 -13.35 -4.02
C VAL A 224 -9.37 -12.24 -5.00
N SER A 225 -8.25 -11.58 -4.84
CA SER A 225 -7.78 -10.51 -5.73
C SER A 225 -6.43 -10.87 -6.38
N PRO A 226 -6.27 -12.07 -6.97
CA PRO A 226 -5.04 -12.43 -7.62
C PRO A 226 -4.89 -11.57 -8.87
N GLY A 227 -4.00 -10.59 -8.81
CA GLY A 227 -3.50 -9.97 -10.02
C GLY A 227 -2.56 -10.95 -10.70
N THR A 228 -3.01 -11.71 -11.68
CA THR A 228 -2.08 -12.42 -12.56
C THR A 228 -1.28 -11.39 -13.34
N LEU A 229 0.04 -11.59 -13.47
CA LEU A 229 0.94 -10.76 -14.27
C LEU A 229 0.53 -10.64 -15.77
N HIS A 230 -0.62 -11.19 -16.16
CA HIS A 230 -1.15 -11.24 -17.53
C HIS A 230 -2.51 -10.62 -17.73
N VAL A 231 -3.10 -9.91 -16.77
CA VAL A 231 -4.20 -9.03 -17.11
C VAL A 231 -3.61 -7.82 -17.81
N GLN A 232 -3.70 -7.82 -19.13
CA GLN A 232 -3.68 -6.58 -19.88
C GLN A 232 -4.88 -5.76 -19.39
N VAL A 233 -4.67 -5.01 -18.30
CA VAL A 233 -5.53 -3.88 -18.02
C VAL A 233 -5.43 -3.02 -19.28
N PRO A 234 -6.53 -2.73 -19.98
CA PRO A 234 -6.45 -1.79 -21.08
C PRO A 234 -5.92 -0.50 -20.47
N VAL A 235 -4.68 -0.18 -20.76
CA VAL A 235 -3.96 0.99 -20.25
C VAL A 235 -4.59 2.21 -20.89
N ARG A 236 -5.71 2.64 -20.37
CA ARG A 236 -6.13 4.03 -20.42
C ARG A 236 -5.57 4.70 -19.18
N GLY A 237 -4.28 4.90 -19.13
CA GLY A 237 -3.77 5.63 -18.01
C GLY A 237 -2.29 5.34 -17.75
N GLY A 238 -1.54 6.37 -17.51
CA GLY A 238 -0.18 6.32 -17.00
C GLY A 238 -0.13 5.82 -15.56
N LEU A 239 0.87 6.26 -14.82
CA LEU A 239 0.98 6.04 -13.38
C LEU A 239 -0.18 6.73 -12.65
N ALA A 240 -0.75 6.08 -11.66
CA ALA A 240 -1.69 6.70 -10.73
C ALA A 240 -1.04 7.90 -10.03
N ALA A 241 -1.83 8.87 -9.55
CA ALA A 241 -1.31 10.11 -8.98
C ALA A 241 -0.33 9.88 -7.82
N TRP A 242 -0.59 8.88 -6.96
CA TRP A 242 0.33 8.52 -5.88
C TRP A 242 1.63 7.90 -6.39
N GLN A 243 1.56 7.06 -7.45
CA GLN A 243 2.75 6.48 -8.09
C GLN A 243 3.61 7.57 -8.71
N GLN A 244 2.98 8.56 -9.37
CA GLN A 244 3.68 9.72 -9.89
C GLN A 244 4.40 10.48 -8.78
N ARG A 245 3.71 10.78 -7.66
CA ARG A 245 4.30 11.46 -6.50
C ARG A 245 5.43 10.65 -5.87
N ALA A 246 5.23 9.36 -5.63
CA ALA A 246 6.25 8.50 -5.03
C ALA A 246 7.52 8.43 -5.89
N VAL A 247 7.35 8.23 -7.20
CA VAL A 247 8.49 8.14 -8.14
C VAL A 247 9.19 9.48 -8.29
N THR A 248 8.47 10.59 -8.41
CA THR A 248 9.09 11.92 -8.52
C THR A 248 9.80 12.31 -7.23
N ALA A 249 9.21 12.06 -6.06
CA ALA A 249 9.85 12.31 -4.78
C ALA A 249 11.15 11.51 -4.63
N HIS A 250 11.13 10.22 -4.97
CA HIS A 250 12.34 9.37 -4.92
C HIS A 250 13.42 9.85 -5.91
N ILE A 251 13.04 10.27 -7.11
CA ILE A 251 13.99 10.83 -8.09
C ILE A 251 14.60 12.14 -7.55
N GLU A 252 13.83 13.01 -6.92
CA GLU A 252 14.34 14.27 -6.37
C GLU A 252 15.27 14.02 -5.18
N GLU A 253 14.91 13.12 -4.29
CA GLU A 253 15.69 12.76 -3.10
C GLU A 253 17.04 12.12 -3.47
N HIS A 254 17.08 11.31 -4.54
CA HIS A 254 18.27 10.58 -4.99
C HIS A 254 18.80 11.12 -6.33
N LEU A 255 18.63 12.42 -6.58
CA LEU A 255 18.88 13.03 -7.90
C LEU A 255 20.30 12.78 -8.41
N ALA A 256 21.30 12.87 -7.56
CA ALA A 256 22.70 12.64 -7.92
C ALA A 256 23.08 11.17 -8.07
N GLU A 257 22.23 10.24 -7.62
CA GLU A 257 22.53 8.82 -7.62
C GLU A 257 22.10 8.13 -8.92
N GLN A 258 22.69 6.97 -9.18
CA GLN A 258 22.27 6.09 -10.30
C GLN A 258 21.00 5.33 -9.89
N ILE A 259 19.85 5.78 -10.36
CA ILE A 259 18.56 5.13 -10.07
C ILE A 259 18.23 4.12 -11.18
N SER A 260 18.07 2.85 -10.80
CA SER A 260 17.66 1.82 -11.76
C SER A 260 16.14 1.88 -12.04
N VAL A 261 15.74 1.50 -13.26
CA VAL A 261 14.32 1.34 -13.61
C VAL A 261 13.65 0.30 -12.71
N ALA A 262 14.40 -0.74 -12.32
CA ALA A 262 13.90 -1.78 -11.43
C ALA A 262 13.54 -1.22 -10.03
N THR A 263 14.39 -0.35 -9.48
CA THR A 263 14.14 0.32 -8.19
C THR A 263 12.85 1.16 -8.25
N LEU A 264 12.70 2.00 -9.29
CA LEU A 264 11.51 2.83 -9.47
C LEU A 264 10.24 2.01 -9.67
N ALA A 265 10.32 0.93 -10.45
CA ALA A 265 9.21 0.02 -10.69
C ALA A 265 8.80 -0.71 -9.39
N GLN A 266 9.78 -1.15 -8.60
CA GLN A 266 9.54 -1.78 -7.30
C GLN A 266 8.86 -0.83 -6.30
N LEU A 267 9.29 0.43 -6.28
CA LEU A 267 8.70 1.47 -5.41
C LEU A 267 7.19 1.61 -5.64
N VAL A 268 6.75 1.51 -6.89
CA VAL A 268 5.34 1.63 -7.28
C VAL A 268 4.68 0.29 -7.61
N ARG A 269 5.35 -0.81 -7.27
CA ARG A 269 4.88 -2.20 -7.43
C ARG A 269 4.43 -2.54 -8.84
N LEU A 270 5.20 -2.10 -9.81
CA LEU A 270 5.02 -2.44 -11.23
C LEU A 270 6.22 -3.27 -11.72
N SER A 271 5.99 -4.09 -12.75
CA SER A 271 7.13 -4.65 -13.48
C SER A 271 7.90 -3.54 -14.20
N PRO A 272 9.22 -3.66 -14.40
CA PRO A 272 10.02 -2.64 -15.11
C PRO A 272 9.46 -2.27 -16.47
N TYR A 273 8.93 -3.24 -17.21
CA TYR A 273 8.31 -3.02 -18.51
C TYR A 273 7.05 -2.17 -18.44
N TYR A 274 6.12 -2.52 -17.54
CA TYR A 274 4.89 -1.75 -17.33
C TYR A 274 5.17 -0.37 -16.77
N PHE A 275 6.09 -0.26 -15.83
CA PHE A 275 6.52 1.01 -15.28
C PHE A 275 7.02 1.96 -16.37
N CYS A 276 7.91 1.52 -17.27
CA CYS A 276 8.41 2.36 -18.35
C CYS A 276 7.29 2.87 -19.27
N ARG A 277 6.31 2.02 -19.59
CA ARG A 277 5.15 2.42 -20.41
C ARG A 277 4.25 3.40 -19.70
N ALA A 278 3.85 3.09 -18.46
CA ALA A 278 2.99 3.93 -17.63
C ALA A 278 3.66 5.27 -17.32
N PHE A 279 4.95 5.26 -16.99
CA PHE A 279 5.73 6.47 -16.77
C PHE A 279 5.77 7.38 -18.01
N LYS A 280 6.11 6.80 -19.17
CA LYS A 280 6.12 7.55 -20.43
C LYS A 280 4.75 8.13 -20.77
N GLN A 281 3.69 7.41 -20.44
CA GLN A 281 2.32 7.90 -20.67
C GLN A 281 1.96 9.06 -19.74
N SER A 282 2.39 9.01 -18.45
CA SER A 282 2.13 10.07 -17.47
C SER A 282 2.97 11.32 -17.67
N PHE A 283 4.25 11.16 -18.02
CA PHE A 283 5.22 12.26 -18.08
C PHE A 283 5.66 12.63 -19.51
N GLY A 284 5.15 11.95 -20.53
CA GLY A 284 5.48 12.16 -21.94
C GLY A 284 6.86 11.64 -22.35
N ILE A 285 7.76 11.35 -21.39
CA ILE A 285 9.14 10.92 -21.61
C ILE A 285 9.50 9.71 -20.75
N PRO A 286 10.47 8.87 -21.19
CA PRO A 286 10.92 7.72 -20.42
C PRO A 286 11.59 8.12 -19.09
N PRO A 287 11.61 7.22 -18.05
CA PRO A 287 12.16 7.52 -16.71
C PRO A 287 13.58 8.08 -16.74
N HIS A 288 14.49 7.47 -17.52
CA HIS A 288 15.89 7.93 -17.60
C HIS A 288 16.01 9.34 -18.19
N ARG A 289 15.17 9.71 -19.15
CA ARG A 289 15.15 11.07 -19.72
C ARG A 289 14.58 12.07 -18.73
N TYR A 290 13.56 11.68 -17.97
CA TYR A 290 13.00 12.49 -16.90
C TYR A 290 14.05 12.76 -15.81
N HIS A 291 14.75 11.75 -15.34
CA HIS A 291 15.82 11.88 -14.34
C HIS A 291 16.95 12.82 -14.86
N THR A 292 17.41 12.60 -16.11
CA THR A 292 18.39 13.49 -16.72
C THR A 292 17.88 14.93 -16.82
N HIS A 293 16.63 15.13 -17.19
CA HIS A 293 16.02 16.46 -17.26
C HIS A 293 16.01 17.16 -15.91
N ARG A 294 15.61 16.46 -14.82
CA ARG A 294 15.65 17.00 -13.45
C ARG A 294 17.06 17.40 -13.03
N ARG A 295 18.08 16.58 -13.35
CA ARG A 295 19.48 16.93 -13.12
C ARG A 295 19.89 18.21 -13.84
N ILE A 296 19.48 18.38 -15.07
CA ILE A 296 19.76 19.61 -15.84
C ILE A 296 19.05 20.83 -15.24
N GLU A 297 17.79 20.70 -14.82
CA GLU A 297 17.08 21.80 -14.15
C GLU A 297 17.77 22.19 -12.83
N ARG A 298 18.24 21.24 -12.05
CA ARG A 298 19.04 21.52 -10.86
C ARG A 298 20.38 22.19 -11.19
N ALA A 299 21.04 21.75 -12.27
CA ALA A 299 22.28 22.35 -12.72
C ALA A 299 22.09 23.81 -13.18
N LYS A 300 20.98 24.15 -13.82
CA LYS A 300 20.63 25.54 -14.19
C LYS A 300 20.53 26.42 -12.95
N ALA A 301 19.86 25.95 -11.91
CA ALA A 301 19.76 26.70 -10.65
C ALA A 301 21.14 26.94 -10.02
N LEU A 302 22.02 25.92 -10.02
CA LEU A 302 23.38 26.06 -9.49
C LEU A 302 24.28 26.97 -10.35
N LEU A 303 24.08 27.00 -11.68
CA LEU A 303 24.80 27.88 -12.60
C LEU A 303 24.38 29.34 -12.49
N ALA A 304 23.24 29.65 -11.91
CA ALA A 304 22.79 31.01 -11.64
C ALA A 304 23.39 31.59 -10.38
N GLU A 305 24.03 30.79 -9.50
CA GLU A 305 24.70 31.23 -8.30
C GLU A 305 26.19 31.51 -8.58
N PRO A 306 26.77 32.55 -7.94
CA PRO A 306 28.19 32.82 -8.10
C PRO A 306 28.97 31.81 -7.26
N ALA A 307 29.46 30.75 -7.78
CA ALA A 307 30.62 30.06 -7.23
C ALA A 307 31.07 28.68 -7.77
N PRO A 308 30.34 27.59 -7.97
CA PRO A 308 31.02 26.34 -8.28
C PRO A 308 31.47 26.25 -9.73
N SER A 309 32.57 25.51 -9.97
CA SER A 309 33.03 25.22 -11.33
C SER A 309 32.01 24.37 -12.07
N VAL A 310 31.96 24.49 -13.40
CA VAL A 310 31.08 23.65 -14.25
C VAL A 310 31.30 22.15 -13.99
N THR A 311 32.53 21.76 -13.69
CA THR A 311 32.88 20.37 -13.35
C THR A 311 32.23 19.95 -12.01
N ASP A 312 32.32 20.78 -10.97
CA ASP A 312 31.75 20.50 -9.66
C ASP A 312 30.21 20.43 -9.72
N ILE A 313 29.60 21.32 -10.50
CA ILE A 313 28.16 21.27 -10.73
C ILE A 313 27.76 19.96 -11.39
N GLY A 314 28.48 19.52 -12.44
CA GLY A 314 28.24 18.26 -13.12
C GLY A 314 28.29 17.06 -12.14
N LEU A 315 29.29 17.00 -11.27
CA LEU A 315 29.43 15.98 -10.25
C LEU A 315 28.31 16.06 -9.20
N THR A 316 27.99 17.27 -8.73
CA THR A 316 26.94 17.50 -7.71
C THR A 316 25.56 17.03 -8.19
N VAL A 317 25.25 17.18 -9.48
CA VAL A 317 23.98 16.70 -10.05
C VAL A 317 24.06 15.25 -10.56
N GLY A 318 25.17 14.54 -10.31
CA GLY A 318 25.31 13.10 -10.52
C GLY A 318 25.80 12.65 -11.87
N PHE A 319 26.52 13.50 -12.64
CA PHE A 319 27.26 13.07 -13.82
C PHE A 319 28.68 12.66 -13.46
N ASN A 320 29.10 11.47 -13.88
CA ASN A 320 30.43 10.98 -13.61
C ASN A 320 31.53 11.65 -14.44
N GLU A 321 31.14 12.25 -15.58
CA GLU A 321 32.05 12.89 -16.53
C GLU A 321 31.51 14.25 -16.99
N THR A 322 32.40 15.23 -17.04
CA THR A 322 32.09 16.59 -17.51
C THR A 322 31.66 16.61 -18.98
N SER A 323 32.19 15.70 -19.79
CA SER A 323 31.81 15.52 -21.19
C SER A 323 30.35 15.11 -21.34
N SER A 324 29.92 14.12 -20.57
CA SER A 324 28.54 13.62 -20.52
C SER A 324 27.57 14.70 -20.00
N PHE A 325 27.96 15.43 -18.97
CA PHE A 325 27.21 16.58 -18.46
C PHE A 325 27.02 17.65 -19.54
N THR A 326 28.13 18.10 -20.16
CA THR A 326 28.11 19.15 -21.18
C THR A 326 27.24 18.77 -22.38
N ALA A 327 27.34 17.52 -22.84
CA ALA A 327 26.50 17.01 -23.94
C ALA A 327 25.01 16.98 -23.56
N ALA A 328 24.66 16.47 -22.37
CA ALA A 328 23.28 16.41 -21.87
C ALA A 328 22.70 17.84 -21.68
N PHE A 329 23.47 18.75 -21.08
CA PHE A 329 23.10 20.13 -20.84
C PHE A 329 22.84 20.87 -22.16
N ARG A 330 23.76 20.77 -23.12
CA ARG A 330 23.60 21.38 -24.44
C ARG A 330 22.39 20.85 -25.20
N LYS A 331 22.15 19.54 -25.09
CA LYS A 331 20.99 18.90 -25.73
C LYS A 331 19.67 19.41 -25.15
N ALA A 332 19.64 19.69 -23.83
CA ALA A 332 18.42 20.13 -23.14
C ALA A 332 18.17 21.63 -23.24
N THR A 333 19.24 22.46 -23.29
CA THR A 333 19.14 23.93 -23.17
C THR A 333 19.52 24.68 -24.46
N GLY A 334 20.21 24.01 -25.38
CA GLY A 334 20.82 24.66 -26.58
C GLY A 334 22.19 25.30 -26.31
N PHE A 335 22.58 25.49 -25.05
CA PHE A 335 23.82 26.13 -24.61
C PHE A 335 24.76 25.18 -23.95
N THR A 336 26.08 25.44 -23.98
CA THR A 336 27.01 24.78 -23.08
C THR A 336 26.83 25.33 -21.66
N PRO A 337 27.16 24.57 -20.57
CA PRO A 337 27.08 25.06 -19.21
C PRO A 337 27.80 26.39 -19.00
N THR A 338 28.99 26.54 -19.55
CA THR A 338 29.80 27.79 -19.49
C THR A 338 29.13 28.93 -20.28
N GLY A 339 28.54 28.63 -21.46
CA GLY A 339 27.78 29.61 -22.22
C GLY A 339 26.52 30.07 -21.51
N TYR A 340 25.83 29.13 -20.86
CA TYR A 340 24.63 29.43 -20.07
C TYR A 340 24.95 30.31 -18.86
N HIS A 341 26.00 30.00 -18.10
CA HIS A 341 26.45 30.80 -16.97
C HIS A 341 26.82 32.27 -17.38
N ARG A 342 27.45 32.44 -18.55
CA ARG A 342 27.76 33.81 -19.05
C ARG A 342 26.54 34.60 -19.51
N SER A 343 25.48 33.95 -19.90
CA SER A 343 24.28 34.59 -20.45
C SER A 343 23.20 34.85 -19.38
N PHE A 344 23.18 34.10 -18.31
CA PHE A 344 22.09 34.06 -17.33
C PHE A 344 22.56 34.08 -15.85
N GLY A 345 23.87 34.00 -15.56
CA GLY A 345 24.52 34.13 -14.25
C GLY A 345 25.31 35.46 -14.21
#